data_246a92797df95118292624d743a99cdf
#
_entry.id   246a92797df95118292624d743a99cdf
#
_cell.length_a   1.000
_cell.length_b   1.000
_cell.length_c   1.000
_cell.angle_alpha   90.00
_cell.angle_beta   90.00
_cell.angle_gamma   90.00
#
_symmetry.space_group_name_H-M   'P 1'
#
loop_
_entity.id
_entity.type
_entity.pdbx_description
1 polymer ?
#
loop_
_entity_poly.entity_id
_entity_poly.type
_entity_poly.pdbx_seq_one_letter_code
_entity_poly.pdbx_strand_id
1 'polypeptide(L)'
;MNYIKDNGIMEKLPFWKFGGKSSSAEKYLFENENGSGQMLLYNVLPGLKLAVTELNGSTMNFYHPAVSGVMQVNYCLNGRMGWIMQGGRSIYLGQGDVSFHMMDCCTVSGITLPLGHYSGIALFVDLNMAAQPFAETLNLSDVDLPEWAEKFCRGGEVTVWPGAAEIGDMFALLLRVKSEYRQAYFKLKAQEMLLFLVMYGVPHLKTAESCEERYMEIIKMIHAKITGSWQEHYTIEQLAREYSINASVLKKVFKMVYGKPVAQYMKEYRMRKAAALLVAGSSSVAEIAAAAGYGSQSKFAAAFKQVMQLAPSEYRMRYGKQ
;
A
#
# COMPACT_ATOMS: atom_id res chain seq x y z
N MET A 1 -25.93 -19.45 25.10
CA MET A 1 -25.05 -18.30 24.79
C MET A 1 -25.39 -17.85 23.39
N ASN A 2 -26.20 -16.82 23.27
CA ASN A 2 -26.54 -16.20 21.99
C ASN A 2 -25.28 -15.48 21.48
N TYR A 3 -24.60 -16.05 20.48
CA TYR A 3 -23.64 -15.31 19.69
C TYR A 3 -24.41 -14.16 19.04
N ILE A 4 -24.20 -12.94 19.53
CA ILE A 4 -24.58 -11.73 18.82
C ILE A 4 -23.92 -11.87 17.44
N LYS A 5 -24.73 -11.97 16.39
CA LYS A 5 -24.23 -11.95 15.02
C LYS A 5 -23.42 -10.65 14.89
N ASP A 6 -22.10 -10.81 14.81
CA ASP A 6 -21.19 -9.74 14.46
C ASP A 6 -21.68 -9.21 13.10
N ASN A 7 -22.33 -8.03 13.11
CA ASN A 7 -22.84 -7.39 11.89
C ASN A 7 -21.62 -7.10 11.02
N GLY A 8 -21.29 -8.06 10.17
CA GLY A 8 -19.99 -8.18 9.58
C GLY A 8 -19.61 -6.96 8.75
N ILE A 9 -18.50 -6.35 9.10
CA ILE A 9 -17.83 -5.30 8.30
C ILE A 9 -17.81 -5.69 6.80
N MET A 10 -17.68 -6.99 6.50
CA MET A 10 -17.64 -7.51 5.13
C MET A 10 -18.97 -7.43 4.41
N GLU A 11 -20.12 -7.47 5.09
CA GLU A 11 -21.44 -7.22 4.49
C GLU A 11 -21.56 -5.80 3.96
N LYS A 12 -20.79 -4.89 4.52
CA LYS A 12 -20.69 -3.47 4.14
C LYS A 12 -19.61 -3.19 3.08
N LEU A 13 -18.87 -4.22 2.65
CA LEU A 13 -17.86 -4.15 1.60
C LEU A 13 -18.22 -5.10 0.43
N PRO A 14 -19.28 -4.79 -0.36
CA PRO A 14 -19.93 -5.72 -1.28
C PRO A 14 -19.06 -6.13 -2.47
N PHE A 15 -17.95 -5.46 -2.74
CA PHE A 15 -17.01 -5.82 -3.78
C PHE A 15 -16.14 -7.05 -3.45
N TRP A 16 -16.01 -7.40 -2.16
CA TRP A 16 -15.35 -8.61 -1.73
C TRP A 16 -16.32 -9.80 -1.74
N LYS A 17 -16.03 -10.81 -2.56
CA LYS A 17 -16.82 -12.04 -2.62
C LYS A 17 -16.25 -13.06 -1.64
N PHE A 18 -17.10 -13.66 -0.84
CA PHE A 18 -16.69 -14.74 0.06
C PHE A 18 -16.15 -15.93 -0.74
N GLY A 19 -14.91 -16.28 -0.51
CA GLY A 19 -14.16 -17.35 -1.19
C GLY A 19 -13.96 -18.60 -0.35
N GLY A 20 -14.41 -18.59 0.91
CA GLY A 20 -14.31 -19.73 1.82
C GLY A 20 -13.85 -19.35 3.23
N LYS A 21 -13.90 -20.35 4.12
CA LYS A 21 -13.46 -20.20 5.51
C LYS A 21 -12.55 -21.36 5.88
N SER A 22 -11.41 -21.05 6.48
CA SER A 22 -10.54 -22.00 7.15
C SER A 22 -10.82 -22.00 8.65
N SER A 23 -10.12 -22.84 9.40
CA SER A 23 -10.19 -22.84 10.86
C SER A 23 -9.75 -21.51 11.49
N SER A 24 -8.96 -20.70 10.78
CA SER A 24 -8.31 -19.51 11.31
C SER A 24 -8.70 -18.21 10.61
N ALA A 25 -9.20 -18.26 9.38
CA ALA A 25 -9.49 -17.06 8.58
C ALA A 25 -10.66 -17.25 7.64
N GLU A 26 -11.33 -16.16 7.35
CA GLU A 26 -12.26 -16.02 6.23
C GLU A 26 -11.51 -15.48 5.03
N LYS A 27 -11.66 -16.13 3.88
CA LYS A 27 -11.06 -15.69 2.63
C LYS A 27 -12.08 -14.95 1.80
N TYR A 28 -11.68 -13.80 1.30
CA TYR A 28 -12.45 -12.99 0.36
C TYR A 28 -11.65 -12.81 -0.92
N LEU A 29 -12.32 -12.80 -2.04
CA LEU A 29 -11.74 -12.67 -3.37
C LEU A 29 -12.38 -11.48 -4.10
N PHE A 30 -11.59 -10.86 -4.91
CA PHE A 30 -12.01 -9.82 -5.83
C PHE A 30 -11.38 -10.09 -7.20
N GLU A 31 -12.15 -9.95 -8.26
CA GLU A 31 -11.67 -10.06 -9.64
C GLU A 31 -12.59 -9.25 -10.57
N ASN A 32 -11.96 -8.45 -11.43
CA ASN A 32 -12.60 -7.77 -12.55
C ASN A 32 -11.57 -7.59 -13.69
N GLU A 33 -11.98 -6.91 -14.77
CA GLU A 33 -11.14 -6.65 -15.95
C GLU A 33 -9.86 -5.84 -15.64
N ASN A 34 -9.85 -5.06 -14.57
CA ASN A 34 -8.76 -4.14 -14.18
C ASN A 34 -7.85 -4.70 -13.11
N GLY A 35 -8.19 -5.84 -12.50
CA GLY A 35 -7.36 -6.45 -11.49
C GLY A 35 -8.03 -7.54 -10.68
N SER A 36 -7.23 -8.09 -9.77
CA SER A 36 -7.64 -9.14 -8.86
C SER A 36 -7.07 -8.92 -7.48
N GLY A 37 -7.67 -9.54 -6.48
CA GLY A 37 -7.17 -9.47 -5.12
C GLY A 37 -7.70 -10.58 -4.22
N GLN A 38 -7.01 -10.76 -3.13
CA GLN A 38 -7.45 -11.60 -2.03
C GLN A 38 -7.28 -10.89 -0.69
N MET A 39 -8.17 -11.18 0.21
CA MET A 39 -8.10 -10.75 1.61
C MET A 39 -8.35 -11.93 2.53
N LEU A 40 -7.47 -12.12 3.49
CA LEU A 40 -7.63 -13.06 4.59
C LEU A 40 -8.01 -12.27 5.84
N LEU A 41 -9.20 -12.50 6.36
CA LEU A 41 -9.76 -11.81 7.52
C LEU A 41 -9.72 -12.72 8.75
N TYR A 42 -9.11 -12.24 9.81
CA TYR A 42 -8.95 -12.92 11.09
C TYR A 42 -9.77 -12.19 12.16
N ASN A 43 -10.63 -12.92 12.86
CA ASN A 43 -11.31 -12.39 14.04
C ASN A 43 -10.34 -12.46 15.22
N VAL A 44 -9.88 -11.31 15.71
CA VAL A 44 -8.87 -11.21 16.78
C VAL A 44 -9.54 -11.21 18.16
N LEU A 45 -10.46 -10.28 18.36
CA LEU A 45 -11.32 -10.13 19.52
C LEU A 45 -12.71 -9.70 19.06
N PRO A 46 -13.75 -9.76 19.89
CA PRO A 46 -15.00 -9.08 19.58
C PRO A 46 -14.73 -7.60 19.23
N GLY A 47 -15.23 -7.15 18.08
CA GLY A 47 -14.99 -5.79 17.56
C GLY A 47 -13.58 -5.52 16.98
N LEU A 48 -12.65 -6.48 17.02
CA LEU A 48 -11.31 -6.30 16.49
C LEU A 48 -11.01 -7.35 15.43
N LYS A 49 -10.79 -6.92 14.18
CA LYS A 49 -10.45 -7.80 13.04
C LYS A 49 -9.16 -7.35 12.38
N LEU A 50 -8.35 -8.33 11.96
CA LEU A 50 -7.15 -8.08 11.18
C LEU A 50 -7.32 -8.68 9.79
N ALA A 51 -7.05 -7.88 8.75
CA ALA A 51 -7.04 -8.34 7.38
C ALA A 51 -5.62 -8.31 6.81
N VAL A 52 -5.27 -9.34 6.05
CA VAL A 52 -4.09 -9.37 5.17
C VAL A 52 -4.59 -9.32 3.75
N THR A 53 -4.25 -8.26 3.02
CA THR A 53 -4.77 -7.97 1.70
C THR A 53 -3.64 -7.97 0.67
N GLU A 54 -3.89 -8.58 -0.47
CA GLU A 54 -3.05 -8.54 -1.67
C GLU A 54 -3.90 -8.13 -2.85
N LEU A 55 -3.46 -7.14 -3.60
CA LEU A 55 -4.12 -6.61 -4.80
C LEU A 55 -3.12 -6.54 -5.94
N ASN A 56 -3.57 -6.89 -7.16
CA ASN A 56 -2.82 -6.77 -8.39
C ASN A 56 -3.72 -6.16 -9.46
N GLY A 57 -3.18 -5.24 -10.25
CA GLY A 57 -3.94 -4.57 -11.29
C GLY A 57 -3.64 -3.08 -11.41
N SER A 58 -4.62 -2.32 -11.86
CA SER A 58 -4.47 -0.88 -12.12
C SER A 58 -5.45 -0.05 -11.28
N THR A 59 -6.47 0.51 -11.89
CA THR A 59 -7.53 1.26 -11.21
C THR A 59 -8.79 0.40 -11.16
N MET A 60 -9.35 0.28 -9.97
CA MET A 60 -10.53 -0.54 -9.69
C MET A 60 -11.59 0.34 -9.04
N ASN A 61 -12.79 0.37 -9.60
CA ASN A 61 -13.90 1.13 -9.04
C ASN A 61 -14.56 0.31 -7.94
N PHE A 62 -14.59 0.86 -6.75
CA PHE A 62 -15.24 0.29 -5.58
C PHE A 62 -16.08 1.35 -4.90
N TYR A 63 -17.21 0.93 -4.41
CA TYR A 63 -18.01 1.74 -3.51
C TYR A 63 -18.22 0.96 -2.21
N HIS A 64 -17.97 1.61 -1.08
CA HIS A 64 -18.46 1.10 0.19
C HIS A 64 -19.28 2.19 0.89
N PRO A 65 -20.40 1.81 1.50
CA PRO A 65 -21.18 2.74 2.28
C PRO A 65 -20.41 3.17 3.54
N ALA A 66 -20.82 4.28 4.13
CA ALA A 66 -20.31 4.72 5.43
C ALA A 66 -20.56 3.65 6.50
N VAL A 67 -19.55 3.37 7.32
CA VAL A 67 -19.61 2.42 8.42
C VAL A 67 -19.30 3.16 9.72
N SER A 68 -20.34 3.55 10.45
CA SER A 68 -20.19 4.30 11.70
C SER A 68 -19.53 3.49 12.80
N GLY A 69 -18.71 4.16 13.61
CA GLY A 69 -18.08 3.60 14.80
C GLY A 69 -16.93 2.64 14.51
N VAL A 70 -16.52 2.49 13.24
CA VAL A 70 -15.39 1.64 12.88
C VAL A 70 -14.21 2.49 12.42
N MET A 71 -13.10 2.36 13.10
CA MET A 71 -11.81 2.89 12.70
C MET A 71 -11.03 1.84 11.89
N GLN A 72 -10.44 2.26 10.79
CA GLN A 72 -9.54 1.43 10.01
C GLN A 72 -8.11 1.96 10.11
N VAL A 73 -7.18 1.06 10.44
CA VAL A 73 -5.73 1.32 10.43
C VAL A 73 -5.11 0.45 9.35
N ASN A 74 -4.47 1.06 8.37
CA ASN A 74 -3.83 0.32 7.28
C ASN A 74 -2.32 0.50 7.34
N TYR A 75 -1.58 -0.58 7.24
CA TYR A 75 -0.13 -0.61 7.05
C TYR A 75 0.22 -1.20 5.68
N CYS A 76 0.97 -0.46 4.88
CA CYS A 76 1.42 -0.92 3.57
C CYS A 76 2.72 -1.73 3.69
N LEU A 77 2.63 -3.04 3.46
CA LEU A 77 3.79 -3.95 3.46
C LEU A 77 4.63 -3.79 2.20
N ASN A 78 3.98 -3.69 1.04
CA ASN A 78 4.67 -3.60 -0.24
C ASN A 78 3.75 -2.96 -1.30
N GLY A 79 4.37 -2.34 -2.30
CA GLY A 79 3.65 -1.68 -3.38
C GLY A 79 3.12 -0.30 -2.99
N ARG A 80 1.99 0.07 -3.59
CA ARG A 80 1.35 1.36 -3.34
C ARG A 80 -0.11 1.31 -3.70
N MET A 81 -0.95 1.88 -2.86
CA MET A 81 -2.39 1.99 -3.07
C MET A 81 -2.84 3.44 -2.94
N GLY A 82 -3.74 3.85 -3.81
CA GLY A 82 -4.45 5.12 -3.71
C GLY A 82 -5.94 4.88 -3.56
N TRP A 83 -6.59 5.65 -2.69
CA TRP A 83 -8.04 5.72 -2.59
C TRP A 83 -8.54 6.91 -3.40
N ILE A 84 -9.51 6.66 -4.27
CA ILE A 84 -10.24 7.68 -5.01
C ILE A 84 -11.44 8.06 -4.14
N MET A 85 -11.39 9.24 -3.55
CA MET A 85 -12.42 9.73 -2.64
C MET A 85 -13.60 10.29 -3.41
N GLN A 86 -14.78 10.34 -2.81
CA GLN A 86 -15.89 11.13 -3.35
C GLN A 86 -15.45 12.60 -3.50
N GLY A 87 -15.76 13.20 -4.65
CA GLY A 87 -15.27 14.55 -5.00
C GLY A 87 -13.98 14.57 -5.81
N GLY A 88 -13.50 13.41 -6.32
CA GLY A 88 -12.40 13.36 -7.30
C GLY A 88 -11.01 13.67 -6.72
N ARG A 89 -10.83 13.47 -5.42
CA ARG A 89 -9.51 13.57 -4.77
C ARG A 89 -8.96 12.18 -4.49
N SER A 90 -7.65 12.02 -4.60
CA SER A 90 -6.98 10.75 -4.26
C SER A 90 -5.92 10.94 -3.20
N ILE A 91 -5.84 9.95 -2.32
CA ILE A 91 -4.87 9.83 -1.23
C ILE A 91 -4.06 8.56 -1.47
N TYR A 92 -2.76 8.59 -1.20
CA TYR A 92 -1.87 7.46 -1.48
C TYR A 92 -1.15 6.98 -0.22
N LEU A 93 -1.10 5.65 -0.07
CA LEU A 93 -0.34 4.95 0.96
C LEU A 93 0.78 4.15 0.28
N GLY A 94 2.02 4.37 0.71
CA GLY A 94 3.20 3.69 0.20
C GLY A 94 3.80 2.71 1.20
N GLN A 95 4.77 1.94 0.76
CA GLN A 95 5.45 0.96 1.60
C GLN A 95 6.02 1.59 2.88
N GLY A 96 5.69 1.00 4.02
CA GLY A 96 6.09 1.44 5.34
C GLY A 96 5.18 2.52 5.95
N ASP A 97 4.21 3.05 5.20
CA ASP A 97 3.27 4.04 5.73
C ASP A 97 2.11 3.37 6.46
N VAL A 98 1.60 4.05 7.49
CA VAL A 98 0.35 3.70 8.18
C VAL A 98 -0.68 4.79 7.92
N SER A 99 -1.92 4.43 7.61
CA SER A 99 -3.05 5.36 7.56
C SER A 99 -4.09 5.06 8.62
N PHE A 100 -4.77 6.10 9.06
CA PHE A 100 -5.85 6.04 10.03
C PHE A 100 -7.06 6.82 9.48
N HIS A 101 -8.24 6.22 9.55
CA HIS A 101 -9.48 6.90 9.20
C HIS A 101 -10.69 6.21 9.81
N MET A 102 -11.75 6.98 10.01
CA MET A 102 -13.07 6.42 10.30
C MET A 102 -13.75 6.01 9.02
N MET A 103 -14.37 4.84 9.00
CA MET A 103 -15.01 4.30 7.78
C MET A 103 -16.32 5.00 7.41
N ASP A 104 -16.85 5.88 8.25
CA ASP A 104 -18.01 6.72 7.94
C ASP A 104 -17.65 8.03 7.23
N CYS A 105 -16.42 8.53 7.44
CA CYS A 105 -15.93 9.75 6.84
C CYS A 105 -15.31 9.55 5.45
N CYS A 106 -14.89 8.33 5.14
CA CYS A 106 -14.19 7.97 3.92
C CYS A 106 -15.05 7.10 3.01
N THR A 107 -15.98 7.70 2.29
CA THR A 107 -16.63 7.01 1.17
C THR A 107 -15.66 7.00 -0.01
N VAL A 108 -15.23 5.80 -0.40
CA VAL A 108 -14.27 5.58 -1.49
C VAL A 108 -15.03 5.21 -2.75
N SER A 109 -14.71 5.86 -3.89
CA SER A 109 -15.27 5.51 -5.20
C SER A 109 -14.38 4.57 -5.99
N GLY A 110 -13.15 4.33 -5.55
CA GLY A 110 -12.24 3.39 -6.20
C GLY A 110 -10.87 3.32 -5.55
N ILE A 111 -10.12 2.33 -6.03
CA ILE A 111 -8.71 2.10 -5.64
C ILE A 111 -7.85 2.15 -6.89
N THR A 112 -6.68 2.75 -6.80
CA THR A 112 -5.66 2.72 -7.84
C THR A 112 -4.36 2.11 -7.31
N LEU A 113 -3.71 1.28 -8.15
CA LEU A 113 -2.44 0.63 -7.85
C LEU A 113 -1.36 1.17 -8.81
N PRO A 114 -0.72 2.31 -8.51
CA PRO A 114 0.22 2.96 -9.43
C PRO A 114 1.43 2.09 -9.81
N LEU A 115 1.78 1.15 -8.93
CA LEU A 115 2.89 0.20 -9.15
C LEU A 115 2.41 -1.18 -9.63
N GLY A 116 1.11 -1.32 -9.94
CA GLY A 116 0.51 -2.56 -10.40
C GLY A 116 0.23 -3.59 -9.28
N HIS A 117 0.63 -3.31 -8.06
CA HIS A 117 0.42 -4.22 -6.92
C HIS A 117 0.36 -3.46 -5.59
N TYR A 118 -0.29 -4.08 -4.62
CA TYR A 118 -0.31 -3.68 -3.21
C TYR A 118 -0.43 -4.92 -2.32
N SER A 119 0.31 -4.93 -1.23
CA SER A 119 0.03 -5.82 -0.10
C SER A 119 0.07 -5.05 1.20
N GLY A 120 -0.85 -5.35 2.10
CA GLY A 120 -0.96 -4.61 3.36
C GLY A 120 -1.73 -5.36 4.42
N ILE A 121 -1.68 -4.80 5.62
CA ILE A 121 -2.43 -5.23 6.77
C ILE A 121 -3.43 -4.14 7.09
N ALA A 122 -4.69 -4.52 7.35
CA ALA A 122 -5.69 -3.61 7.87
C ALA A 122 -6.18 -4.11 9.24
N LEU A 123 -6.24 -3.22 10.20
CA LEU A 123 -6.91 -3.46 11.47
C LEU A 123 -8.23 -2.70 11.46
N PHE A 124 -9.35 -3.41 11.65
CA PHE A 124 -10.68 -2.84 11.80
C PHE A 124 -11.04 -2.87 13.28
N VAL A 125 -11.29 -1.71 13.84
CA VAL A 125 -11.60 -1.52 15.25
C VAL A 125 -13.01 -0.95 15.34
N ASP A 126 -13.97 -1.78 15.72
CA ASP A 126 -15.29 -1.31 16.16
C ASP A 126 -15.11 -0.72 17.55
N LEU A 127 -15.17 0.61 17.65
CA LEU A 127 -14.82 1.34 18.88
C LEU A 127 -15.73 1.00 20.05
N ASN A 128 -16.99 0.65 19.79
CA ASN A 128 -17.96 0.29 20.84
C ASN A 128 -17.80 -1.16 21.30
N MET A 129 -17.55 -2.08 20.34
CA MET A 129 -17.46 -3.50 20.65
C MET A 129 -16.09 -3.93 21.16
N ALA A 130 -15.00 -3.26 20.73
CA ALA A 130 -13.64 -3.66 21.05
C ALA A 130 -13.14 -3.17 22.40
N ALA A 131 -13.67 -2.09 22.95
CA ALA A 131 -13.13 -1.43 24.13
C ALA A 131 -13.05 -2.37 25.35
N GLN A 132 -14.16 -2.99 25.73
CA GLN A 132 -14.20 -3.88 26.89
C GLN A 132 -13.36 -5.15 26.69
N PRO A 133 -13.50 -5.94 25.59
CA PRO A 133 -12.68 -7.12 25.36
C PRO A 133 -11.17 -6.82 25.29
N PHE A 134 -10.79 -5.66 24.75
CA PHE A 134 -9.40 -5.22 24.71
C PHE A 134 -8.86 -4.91 26.10
N ALA A 135 -9.58 -4.11 26.88
CA ALA A 135 -9.20 -3.77 28.25
C ALA A 135 -9.09 -5.01 29.15
N GLU A 136 -10.10 -5.90 29.12
CA GLU A 136 -10.11 -7.16 29.91
C GLU A 136 -8.93 -8.07 29.52
N THR A 137 -8.64 -8.24 28.23
CA THR A 137 -7.57 -9.13 27.77
C THR A 137 -6.19 -8.65 28.22
N LEU A 138 -5.98 -7.34 28.32
CA LEU A 138 -4.71 -6.72 28.70
C LEU A 138 -4.67 -6.27 30.17
N ASN A 139 -5.74 -6.53 30.93
CA ASN A 139 -5.89 -6.10 32.33
C ASN A 139 -5.67 -4.58 32.50
N LEU A 140 -6.27 -3.78 31.61
CA LEU A 140 -6.25 -2.33 31.66
C LEU A 140 -7.52 -1.82 32.37
N SER A 141 -7.39 -0.77 33.18
CA SER A 141 -8.53 -0.25 33.97
C SER A 141 -9.52 0.52 33.12
N ASP A 142 -9.05 1.40 32.23
CA ASP A 142 -9.88 2.26 31.39
C ASP A 142 -9.21 2.53 30.04
N VAL A 143 -9.90 2.14 28.95
CA VAL A 143 -9.48 2.47 27.58
C VAL A 143 -10.66 3.08 26.85
N ASP A 144 -10.64 4.39 26.66
CA ASP A 144 -11.61 5.11 25.83
C ASP A 144 -11.15 5.06 24.37
N LEU A 145 -11.56 4.00 23.65
CA LEU A 145 -11.23 3.87 22.22
C LEU A 145 -11.85 4.96 21.34
N PRO A 146 -13.08 5.46 21.57
CA PRO A 146 -13.62 6.63 20.89
C PRO A 146 -12.73 7.87 21.05
N GLU A 147 -12.37 8.27 22.26
CA GLU A 147 -11.47 9.41 22.49
C GLU A 147 -10.09 9.18 21.85
N TRP A 148 -9.59 7.95 21.96
CA TRP A 148 -8.34 7.58 21.31
C TRP A 148 -8.42 7.73 19.79
N ALA A 149 -9.49 7.26 19.14
CA ALA A 149 -9.66 7.35 17.68
C ALA A 149 -9.71 8.80 17.18
N GLU A 150 -10.30 9.72 17.94
CA GLU A 150 -10.34 11.15 17.61
C GLU A 150 -8.94 11.77 17.50
N LYS A 151 -7.96 11.27 18.26
CA LYS A 151 -6.55 11.74 18.19
C LYS A 151 -5.91 11.42 16.84
N PHE A 152 -6.37 10.37 16.16
CA PHE A 152 -5.86 9.92 14.86
C PHE A 152 -6.71 10.39 13.68
N CYS A 153 -8.01 10.48 13.83
CA CYS A 153 -8.97 10.75 12.77
C CYS A 153 -9.55 12.17 12.88
N ARG A 154 -8.69 13.19 13.01
CA ARG A 154 -9.07 14.58 13.24
C ARG A 154 -10.01 15.11 12.15
N GLY A 155 -11.20 15.57 12.55
CA GLY A 155 -12.15 16.23 11.65
C GLY A 155 -12.66 15.37 10.50
N GLY A 156 -12.61 14.04 10.62
CA GLY A 156 -13.05 13.12 9.56
C GLY A 156 -12.08 12.98 8.39
N GLU A 157 -10.86 13.48 8.54
CA GLU A 157 -9.83 13.34 7.49
C GLU A 157 -9.04 12.04 7.65
N VAL A 158 -8.48 11.56 6.53
CA VAL A 158 -7.48 10.48 6.56
C VAL A 158 -6.16 11.07 7.03
N THR A 159 -5.57 10.46 8.03
CA THR A 159 -4.23 10.81 8.49
C THR A 159 -3.23 9.72 8.15
N VAL A 160 -1.96 10.09 7.98
CA VAL A 160 -0.88 9.17 7.62
C VAL A 160 0.32 9.39 8.54
N TRP A 161 0.89 8.28 8.98
CA TRP A 161 2.21 8.21 9.59
C TRP A 161 3.20 7.64 8.57
N PRO A 162 4.03 8.46 7.92
CA PRO A 162 4.98 8.00 6.92
C PRO A 162 6.13 7.21 7.55
N GLY A 163 6.47 6.05 6.96
CA GLY A 163 7.66 5.29 7.32
C GLY A 163 7.65 4.75 8.77
N ALA A 164 6.51 4.24 9.21
CA ALA A 164 6.30 3.67 10.56
C ALA A 164 7.09 2.36 10.73
N ALA A 165 8.39 2.46 10.96
CA ALA A 165 9.28 1.32 11.10
C ALA A 165 8.89 0.40 12.26
N GLU A 166 8.43 0.98 13.37
CA GLU A 166 7.99 0.26 14.57
C GLU A 166 6.82 -0.69 14.26
N ILE A 167 5.86 -0.23 13.45
CA ILE A 167 4.76 -1.08 12.99
C ILE A 167 5.26 -2.15 12.01
N GLY A 168 6.22 -1.79 11.16
CA GLY A 168 6.88 -2.74 10.26
C GLY A 168 7.55 -3.89 10.99
N ASP A 169 8.28 -3.59 12.06
CA ASP A 169 8.97 -4.58 12.90
C ASP A 169 7.99 -5.52 13.62
N MET A 170 6.85 -5.00 14.08
CA MET A 170 5.78 -5.83 14.69
C MET A 170 5.27 -6.91 13.74
N PHE A 171 5.22 -6.61 12.44
CA PHE A 171 4.68 -7.51 11.42
C PHE A 171 5.75 -8.18 10.53
N ALA A 172 7.05 -7.99 10.83
CA ALA A 172 8.14 -8.53 10.01
C ALA A 172 8.08 -10.05 9.78
N LEU A 173 7.55 -10.80 10.75
CA LEU A 173 7.42 -12.26 10.66
C LEU A 173 6.07 -12.73 10.11
N LEU A 174 5.12 -11.83 9.86
CA LEU A 174 3.74 -12.16 9.53
C LEU A 174 3.61 -13.14 8.35
N LEU A 175 4.37 -12.92 7.29
CA LEU A 175 4.33 -13.76 6.09
C LEU A 175 5.07 -15.10 6.26
N ARG A 176 5.85 -15.28 7.33
CA ARG A 176 6.65 -16.49 7.62
C ARG A 176 6.00 -17.44 8.61
N VAL A 177 4.92 -16.99 9.27
CA VAL A 177 4.21 -17.81 10.27
C VAL A 177 3.48 -18.95 9.58
N LYS A 178 3.69 -20.18 10.06
CA LYS A 178 2.97 -21.37 9.57
C LYS A 178 1.46 -21.18 9.79
N SER A 179 0.67 -21.73 8.87
CA SER A 179 -0.79 -21.55 8.84
C SER A 179 -1.47 -21.91 10.18
N GLU A 180 -1.00 -22.95 10.84
CA GLU A 180 -1.54 -23.46 12.12
C GLU A 180 -1.41 -22.47 13.29
N TYR A 181 -0.40 -21.59 13.25
CA TYR A 181 -0.15 -20.59 14.31
C TYR A 181 -0.64 -19.18 13.95
N ARG A 182 -1.10 -18.96 12.72
CA ARG A 182 -1.45 -17.61 12.23
C ARG A 182 -2.51 -16.92 13.08
N GLN A 183 -3.57 -17.63 13.45
CA GLN A 183 -4.65 -17.05 14.27
C GLN A 183 -4.12 -16.51 15.60
N ALA A 184 -3.34 -17.33 16.33
CA ALA A 184 -2.77 -16.94 17.62
C ALA A 184 -1.77 -15.79 17.46
N TYR A 185 -0.90 -15.87 16.45
CA TYR A 185 0.10 -14.85 16.15
C TYR A 185 -0.56 -13.50 15.81
N PHE A 186 -1.56 -13.50 14.94
CA PHE A 186 -2.24 -12.27 14.54
C PHE A 186 -3.07 -11.68 15.67
N LYS A 187 -3.63 -12.53 16.54
CA LYS A 187 -4.30 -12.06 17.75
C LYS A 187 -3.33 -11.26 18.64
N LEU A 188 -2.15 -11.79 18.91
CA LEU A 188 -1.11 -11.12 19.71
C LEU A 188 -0.64 -9.82 19.03
N LYS A 189 -0.36 -9.87 17.73
CA LYS A 189 0.18 -8.72 17.00
C LYS A 189 -0.82 -7.56 16.83
N ALA A 190 -2.09 -7.87 16.63
CA ALA A 190 -3.13 -6.85 16.58
C ALA A 190 -3.32 -6.16 17.94
N GLN A 191 -3.25 -6.92 19.03
CA GLN A 191 -3.30 -6.38 20.39
C GLN A 191 -2.05 -5.55 20.71
N GLU A 192 -0.86 -6.04 20.35
CA GLU A 192 0.41 -5.30 20.51
C GLU A 192 0.36 -3.97 19.75
N MET A 193 -0.08 -3.97 18.50
CA MET A 193 -0.21 -2.76 17.69
C MET A 193 -1.21 -1.77 18.30
N LEU A 194 -2.38 -2.25 18.73
CA LEU A 194 -3.39 -1.38 19.33
C LEU A 194 -2.89 -0.80 20.66
N LEU A 195 -2.27 -1.63 21.51
CA LEU A 195 -1.67 -1.19 22.76
C LEU A 195 -0.56 -0.15 22.52
N PHE A 196 0.32 -0.39 21.56
CA PHE A 196 1.37 0.54 21.18
C PHE A 196 0.78 1.90 20.77
N LEU A 197 -0.23 1.92 19.91
CA LEU A 197 -0.89 3.13 19.46
C LEU A 197 -1.62 3.86 20.61
N VAL A 198 -2.22 3.13 21.54
CA VAL A 198 -2.87 3.71 22.73
C VAL A 198 -1.84 4.36 23.65
N MET A 199 -0.70 3.70 23.90
CA MET A 199 0.32 4.17 24.84
C MET A 199 1.14 5.34 24.33
N TYR A 200 1.59 5.25 23.07
CA TYR A 200 2.59 6.19 22.53
C TYR A 200 1.98 7.26 21.63
N GLY A 201 0.78 7.06 21.16
CA GLY A 201 0.21 7.91 20.11
C GLY A 201 1.03 7.84 18.81
N VAL A 202 0.96 8.88 18.00
CA VAL A 202 1.74 8.97 16.75
C VAL A 202 2.42 10.33 16.66
N PRO A 203 3.74 10.39 16.91
CA PRO A 203 4.46 11.67 16.99
C PRO A 203 4.54 12.43 15.66
N HIS A 204 4.40 11.74 14.53
CA HIS A 204 4.57 12.31 13.18
C HIS A 204 3.32 12.21 12.31
N LEU A 205 2.14 12.16 12.94
CA LEU A 205 0.86 12.09 12.23
C LEU A 205 0.62 13.36 11.41
N LYS A 206 0.28 13.17 10.14
CA LYS A 206 -0.05 14.24 9.20
C LYS A 206 -1.38 13.95 8.54
N THR A 207 -2.17 15.02 8.26
CA THR A 207 -3.27 14.88 7.31
C THR A 207 -2.73 14.38 5.98
N ALA A 208 -3.38 13.37 5.40
CA ALA A 208 -2.97 12.81 4.13
C ALA A 208 -3.04 13.86 3.02
N GLU A 209 -1.95 14.01 2.28
CA GLU A 209 -1.96 14.88 1.10
C GLU A 209 -2.88 14.26 0.04
N SER A 210 -3.77 15.07 -0.52
CA SER A 210 -4.67 14.65 -1.58
C SER A 210 -4.36 15.36 -2.91
N CYS A 211 -4.73 14.72 -4.00
CA CYS A 211 -4.54 15.24 -5.36
C CYS A 211 -5.86 15.23 -6.11
N GLU A 212 -6.12 16.29 -6.88
CA GLU A 212 -7.27 16.36 -7.79
C GLU A 212 -7.13 15.36 -8.95
N GLU A 213 -8.25 14.80 -9.38
CA GLU A 213 -8.30 13.78 -10.44
C GLU A 213 -7.64 14.24 -11.74
N ARG A 214 -7.83 15.50 -12.16
CA ARG A 214 -7.20 16.05 -13.37
C ARG A 214 -5.68 15.93 -13.37
N TYR A 215 -5.02 16.15 -12.22
CA TYR A 215 -3.57 15.99 -12.13
C TYR A 215 -3.16 14.53 -12.16
N MET A 216 -3.98 13.65 -11.62
CA MET A 216 -3.72 12.23 -11.68
C MET A 216 -3.72 11.70 -13.11
N GLU A 217 -4.70 12.10 -13.93
CA GLU A 217 -4.75 11.71 -15.34
C GLU A 217 -3.53 12.23 -16.11
N ILE A 218 -3.14 13.47 -15.90
CA ILE A 218 -1.91 14.05 -16.50
C ILE A 218 -0.69 13.23 -16.08
N ILE A 219 -0.56 12.89 -14.80
CA ILE A 219 0.58 12.12 -14.29
C ILE A 219 0.59 10.68 -14.81
N LYS A 220 -0.58 10.05 -15.01
CA LYS A 220 -0.68 8.74 -15.67
C LYS A 220 -0.21 8.81 -17.13
N MET A 221 -0.61 9.84 -17.89
CA MET A 221 -0.14 10.05 -19.27
C MET A 221 1.39 10.26 -19.32
N ILE A 222 1.93 11.10 -18.44
CA ILE A 222 3.37 11.31 -18.32
C ILE A 222 4.09 9.99 -18.01
N HIS A 223 3.57 9.22 -17.06
CA HIS A 223 4.13 7.92 -16.69
C HIS A 223 4.13 6.95 -17.88
N ALA A 224 3.01 6.84 -18.60
CA ALA A 224 2.91 5.98 -19.79
C ALA A 224 3.94 6.36 -20.84
N LYS A 225 4.12 7.68 -21.09
CA LYS A 225 5.14 8.19 -22.02
C LYS A 225 6.56 7.79 -21.61
N ILE A 226 6.96 8.15 -20.37
CA ILE A 226 8.36 7.93 -19.93
C ILE A 226 8.70 6.45 -19.73
N THR A 227 7.71 5.59 -19.47
CA THR A 227 7.92 4.13 -19.38
C THR A 227 7.82 3.44 -20.72
N GLY A 228 7.02 3.95 -21.66
CA GLY A 228 6.94 3.47 -23.04
C GLY A 228 8.23 3.74 -23.82
N SER A 229 8.81 4.93 -23.66
CA SER A 229 10.09 5.32 -24.25
C SER A 229 11.19 5.37 -23.18
N TRP A 230 11.36 4.28 -22.44
CA TRP A 230 12.22 4.22 -21.25
C TRP A 230 13.72 4.44 -21.53
N GLN A 231 14.16 4.35 -22.78
CA GLN A 231 15.51 4.68 -23.23
C GLN A 231 15.77 6.18 -23.24
N GLU A 232 14.71 6.98 -23.50
CA GLU A 232 14.82 8.42 -23.64
C GLU A 232 14.92 9.13 -22.30
N HIS A 233 15.62 10.24 -22.29
CA HIS A 233 15.77 11.10 -21.12
C HIS A 233 14.91 12.35 -21.26
N TYR A 234 13.87 12.48 -20.44
CA TYR A 234 13.02 13.65 -20.38
C TYR A 234 13.37 14.50 -19.17
N THR A 235 13.47 15.82 -19.38
CA THR A 235 13.57 16.76 -18.27
C THR A 235 12.18 17.05 -17.72
N ILE A 236 12.12 17.50 -16.46
CA ILE A 236 10.84 17.90 -15.85
C ILE A 236 10.21 19.07 -16.62
N GLU A 237 11.04 20.00 -17.09
CA GLU A 237 10.63 21.19 -17.84
C GLU A 237 10.02 20.83 -19.21
N GLN A 238 10.60 19.82 -19.89
CA GLN A 238 10.03 19.28 -21.14
C GLN A 238 8.66 18.66 -20.90
N LEU A 239 8.55 17.76 -19.92
CA LEU A 239 7.29 17.12 -19.57
C LEU A 239 6.24 18.12 -19.11
N ALA A 240 6.63 19.08 -18.27
CA ALA A 240 5.74 20.11 -17.77
C ALA A 240 5.16 20.97 -18.91
N ARG A 241 5.99 21.35 -19.88
CA ARG A 241 5.57 22.12 -21.06
C ARG A 241 4.64 21.30 -21.96
N GLU A 242 5.00 20.05 -22.26
CA GLU A 242 4.23 19.19 -23.15
C GLU A 242 2.82 18.91 -22.61
N TYR A 243 2.70 18.68 -21.30
CA TYR A 243 1.41 18.38 -20.67
C TYR A 243 0.73 19.58 -20.03
N SER A 244 1.23 20.79 -20.30
CA SER A 244 0.65 22.04 -19.78
C SER A 244 0.41 22.04 -18.27
N ILE A 245 1.36 21.47 -17.51
CA ILE A 245 1.33 21.42 -16.05
C ILE A 245 2.52 22.19 -15.47
N ASN A 246 2.35 22.79 -14.30
CA ASN A 246 3.47 23.44 -13.62
C ASN A 246 4.50 22.40 -13.14
N ALA A 247 5.79 22.68 -13.34
CA ALA A 247 6.89 21.77 -13.00
C ALA A 247 6.92 21.37 -11.50
N SER A 248 6.57 22.29 -10.61
CA SER A 248 6.49 21.99 -9.17
C SER A 248 5.31 21.09 -8.84
N VAL A 249 4.16 21.29 -9.48
CA VAL A 249 2.98 20.42 -9.36
C VAL A 249 3.28 19.04 -9.91
N LEU A 250 3.92 18.95 -11.09
CA LEU A 250 4.35 17.66 -11.66
C LEU A 250 5.23 16.89 -10.67
N LYS A 251 6.28 17.53 -10.14
CA LYS A 251 7.19 16.88 -9.16
C LYS A 251 6.44 16.39 -7.93
N LYS A 252 5.57 17.22 -7.35
CA LYS A 252 4.79 16.92 -6.15
C LYS A 252 3.84 15.75 -6.41
N VAL A 253 3.00 15.85 -7.44
CA VAL A 253 1.97 14.86 -7.73
C VAL A 253 2.57 13.55 -8.21
N PHE A 254 3.62 13.57 -9.04
CA PHE A 254 4.30 12.33 -9.45
C PHE A 254 4.87 11.58 -8.24
N LYS A 255 5.54 12.30 -7.32
CA LYS A 255 6.05 11.69 -6.08
C LYS A 255 4.91 11.16 -5.20
N MET A 256 3.79 11.86 -5.11
CA MET A 256 2.61 11.42 -4.38
C MET A 256 2.05 10.12 -4.98
N VAL A 257 1.87 10.04 -6.30
CA VAL A 257 1.29 8.88 -6.99
C VAL A 257 2.25 7.70 -7.00
N TYR A 258 3.53 7.89 -7.37
CA TYR A 258 4.51 6.80 -7.56
C TYR A 258 5.49 6.62 -6.40
N GLY A 259 5.41 7.44 -5.36
CA GLY A 259 6.22 7.35 -4.15
C GLY A 259 7.65 7.90 -4.26
N LYS A 260 8.11 8.23 -5.47
CA LYS A 260 9.49 8.65 -5.75
C LYS A 260 9.52 9.81 -6.76
N PRO A 261 10.55 10.68 -6.72
CA PRO A 261 10.78 11.64 -7.78
C PRO A 261 10.96 10.96 -9.15
N VAL A 262 10.54 11.64 -10.24
CA VAL A 262 10.60 11.10 -11.62
C VAL A 262 11.96 10.49 -11.96
N ALA A 263 13.05 11.21 -11.69
CA ALA A 263 14.41 10.73 -12.02
C ALA A 263 14.78 9.44 -11.29
N GLN A 264 14.46 9.35 -9.99
CA GLN A 264 14.70 8.15 -9.20
C GLN A 264 13.83 6.98 -9.67
N TYR A 265 12.54 7.24 -9.92
CA TYR A 265 11.60 6.24 -10.44
C TYR A 265 12.12 5.66 -11.77
N MET A 266 12.48 6.52 -12.72
CA MET A 266 12.98 6.09 -14.03
C MET A 266 14.33 5.37 -13.96
N LYS A 267 15.22 5.78 -13.04
CA LYS A 267 16.45 5.03 -12.79
C LYS A 267 16.16 3.58 -12.39
N GLU A 268 15.29 3.40 -11.39
CA GLU A 268 14.93 2.06 -10.92
C GLU A 268 14.16 1.26 -11.98
N TYR A 269 13.26 1.92 -12.72
CA TYR A 269 12.53 1.30 -13.82
C TYR A 269 13.47 0.77 -14.91
N ARG A 270 14.44 1.58 -15.35
CA ARG A 270 15.48 1.17 -16.31
C ARG A 270 16.28 -0.01 -15.80
N MET A 271 16.68 -0.02 -14.54
CA MET A 271 17.46 -1.14 -13.98
C MET A 271 16.63 -2.43 -13.90
N ARG A 272 15.36 -2.36 -13.58
CA ARG A 272 14.47 -3.55 -13.62
C ARG A 272 14.27 -4.08 -15.05
N LYS A 273 14.10 -3.19 -16.04
CA LYS A 273 14.03 -3.60 -17.45
C LYS A 273 15.35 -4.24 -17.91
N ALA A 274 16.48 -3.64 -17.55
CA ALA A 274 17.80 -4.18 -17.84
C ALA A 274 18.02 -5.57 -17.18
N ALA A 275 17.56 -5.74 -15.94
CA ALA A 275 17.62 -7.04 -15.25
C ALA A 275 16.84 -8.13 -16.01
N ALA A 276 15.65 -7.82 -16.50
CA ALA A 276 14.87 -8.74 -17.33
C ALA A 276 15.60 -9.12 -18.61
N LEU A 277 16.24 -8.15 -19.30
CA LEU A 277 17.06 -8.41 -20.50
C LEU A 277 18.30 -9.27 -20.20
N LEU A 278 18.93 -9.04 -19.03
CA LEU A 278 20.07 -9.87 -18.58
C LEU A 278 19.66 -11.33 -18.36
N VAL A 279 18.49 -11.56 -17.78
CA VAL A 279 17.94 -12.91 -17.53
C VAL A 279 17.54 -13.59 -18.84
N ALA A 280 17.01 -12.85 -19.81
CA ALA A 280 16.66 -13.38 -21.13
C ALA A 280 17.89 -13.86 -21.94
N GLY A 281 19.09 -13.33 -21.66
CA GLY A 281 20.36 -13.85 -22.15
C GLY A 281 20.75 -13.46 -23.58
N SER A 282 19.86 -12.80 -24.35
CA SER A 282 20.03 -12.55 -25.79
C SER A 282 20.97 -11.39 -26.16
N SER A 283 21.30 -10.50 -25.20
CA SER A 283 22.07 -9.28 -25.45
C SER A 283 23.29 -9.16 -24.56
N SER A 284 24.36 -8.55 -25.04
CA SER A 284 25.56 -8.23 -24.28
C SER A 284 25.25 -7.18 -23.20
N VAL A 285 26.10 -7.09 -22.17
CA VAL A 285 25.95 -6.05 -21.12
C VAL A 285 26.09 -4.64 -21.72
N ALA A 286 26.91 -4.48 -22.76
CA ALA A 286 27.10 -3.21 -23.47
C ALA A 286 25.83 -2.79 -24.23
N GLU A 287 25.17 -3.70 -24.93
CA GLU A 287 23.92 -3.47 -25.65
C GLU A 287 22.79 -3.12 -24.67
N ILE A 288 22.71 -3.83 -23.53
CA ILE A 288 21.72 -3.55 -22.50
C ILE A 288 21.96 -2.18 -21.86
N ALA A 289 23.23 -1.79 -21.64
CA ALA A 289 23.58 -0.46 -21.13
C ALA A 289 23.13 0.64 -22.12
N ALA A 290 23.38 0.47 -23.41
CA ALA A 290 22.92 1.39 -24.45
C ALA A 290 21.39 1.45 -24.51
N ALA A 291 20.70 0.30 -24.51
CA ALA A 291 19.25 0.23 -24.46
C ALA A 291 18.65 0.87 -23.19
N ALA A 292 19.38 0.89 -22.08
CA ALA A 292 18.96 1.58 -20.85
C ALA A 292 19.28 3.09 -20.86
N GLY A 293 19.77 3.64 -21.98
CA GLY A 293 20.09 5.06 -22.15
C GLY A 293 21.40 5.49 -21.49
N TYR A 294 22.34 4.56 -21.24
CA TYR A 294 23.63 4.88 -20.65
C TYR A 294 24.72 4.98 -21.71
N GLY A 295 25.42 6.11 -21.73
CA GLY A 295 26.54 6.35 -22.66
C GLY A 295 27.82 5.56 -22.34
N SER A 296 27.89 4.83 -21.20
CA SER A 296 28.99 3.92 -20.90
C SER A 296 28.57 2.76 -20.04
N GLN A 297 29.16 1.60 -20.32
CA GLN A 297 28.93 0.36 -19.56
C GLN A 297 29.31 0.50 -18.08
N SER A 298 30.35 1.28 -17.77
CA SER A 298 30.80 1.50 -16.38
C SER A 298 29.76 2.28 -15.58
N LYS A 299 29.20 3.38 -16.13
CA LYS A 299 28.11 4.14 -15.46
C LYS A 299 26.86 3.29 -15.28
N PHE A 300 26.51 2.48 -16.27
CA PHE A 300 25.41 1.51 -16.18
C PHE A 300 25.65 0.50 -15.06
N ALA A 301 26.83 -0.14 -15.02
CA ALA A 301 27.14 -1.16 -14.03
C ALA A 301 27.08 -0.62 -12.59
N ALA A 302 27.56 0.61 -12.37
CA ALA A 302 27.46 1.28 -11.08
C ALA A 302 25.99 1.54 -10.70
N ALA A 303 25.17 2.07 -11.61
CA ALA A 303 23.75 2.32 -11.39
C ALA A 303 22.96 1.02 -11.15
N PHE A 304 23.28 -0.03 -11.91
CA PHE A 304 22.65 -1.35 -11.79
C PHE A 304 22.97 -1.98 -10.42
N LYS A 305 24.25 -1.99 -10.01
CA LYS A 305 24.68 -2.51 -8.71
C LYS A 305 24.01 -1.76 -7.55
N GLN A 306 23.86 -0.43 -7.68
CA GLN A 306 23.18 0.37 -6.66
C GLN A 306 21.70 -0.04 -6.48
N VAL A 307 21.00 -0.40 -7.57
CA VAL A 307 19.57 -0.73 -7.53
C VAL A 307 19.34 -2.22 -7.28
N MET A 308 20.10 -3.09 -7.96
CA MET A 308 19.90 -4.54 -7.96
C MET A 308 20.79 -5.29 -6.97
N GLN A 309 21.70 -4.58 -6.26
CA GLN A 309 22.67 -5.09 -5.27
C GLN A 309 23.69 -6.10 -5.82
N LEU A 310 23.72 -6.33 -7.13
CA LEU A 310 24.66 -7.20 -7.86
C LEU A 310 25.17 -6.48 -9.10
N ALA A 311 26.39 -6.78 -9.53
CA ALA A 311 26.87 -6.31 -10.84
C ALA A 311 26.07 -6.98 -11.98
N PRO A 312 25.93 -6.36 -13.17
CA PRO A 312 25.17 -6.95 -14.29
C PRO A 312 25.63 -8.37 -14.69
N SER A 313 26.92 -8.63 -14.72
CA SER A 313 27.49 -9.95 -15.01
C SER A 313 27.17 -10.98 -13.93
N GLU A 314 27.29 -10.60 -12.67
CA GLU A 314 26.93 -11.44 -11.52
C GLU A 314 25.42 -11.76 -11.53
N TYR A 315 24.59 -10.75 -11.83
CA TYR A 315 23.14 -10.91 -11.93
C TYR A 315 22.76 -11.90 -13.04
N ARG A 316 23.37 -11.78 -14.23
CA ARG A 316 23.19 -12.73 -15.34
C ARG A 316 23.63 -14.14 -14.97
N MET A 317 24.80 -14.30 -14.35
CA MET A 317 25.30 -15.61 -13.93
C MET A 317 24.38 -16.28 -12.92
N ARG A 318 23.78 -15.49 -12.02
CA ARG A 318 22.93 -16.01 -10.93
C ARG A 318 21.49 -16.32 -11.38
N TYR A 319 20.93 -15.53 -12.29
CA TYR A 319 19.52 -15.58 -12.66
C TYR A 319 19.26 -15.82 -14.15
N GLY A 320 20.27 -15.75 -15.01
CA GLY A 320 20.14 -16.00 -16.44
C GLY A 320 19.75 -17.45 -16.73
N LYS A 321 19.00 -17.65 -17.81
CA LYS A 321 18.74 -18.98 -18.34
C LYS A 321 20.07 -19.52 -18.88
N GLN A 322 20.48 -20.69 -18.42
CA GLN A 322 21.56 -21.48 -19.03
C GLN A 322 21.14 -22.01 -20.38
#